data_eaefe6847e25938533f7751f1361e423
#
_entry.id   eaefe6847e25938533f7751f1361e423
#
_cell.length_a   1.000
_cell.length_b   1.000
_cell.length_c   1.000
_cell.angle_alpha   90.00
_cell.angle_beta   90.00
_cell.angle_gamma   90.00
#
_symmetry.space_group_name_H-M   'P 1'
#
loop_
_entity.id
_entity.type
_entity.pdbx_description
1 polymer ?
#
loop_
_entity_poly.entity_id
_entity_poly.type
_entity_poly.pdbx_seq_one_letter_code
_entity_poly.pdbx_strand_id
1 'polypeptide(L)'
;MAPPIPAALFAVLLFLGMLILLETGRRLGVKRRAKESEGERGSLGTIEGAVFALFGLMMAFTFSGAALRFNEKRMLIAEEVNTIETAYLRLHLVAQEVQPALQELFRQYVDSRLETYRRLPDMQAAEMEMNKSKKLQEEIWTHAVAATQLPNSHPDAGKLLLPALNNMIDMATTRTMSLQVHPPGVIYALLFCLGLICSLLVGYRMASGQSRSWLHILAFTAVTAIIVYTVLDIEYPRTGLIRLESGDAMLVKVRESMK
;
A
#
# COMPACT_ATOMS: atom_id res chain seq x y z
N MET A 1 5.44 5.92 -2.99
CA MET A 1 6.85 5.54 -3.30
C MET A 1 6.88 4.08 -3.71
N ALA A 2 7.82 3.70 -4.60
CA ALA A 2 8.10 2.29 -4.83
C ALA A 2 8.90 1.74 -3.63
N PRO A 3 8.80 0.44 -3.32
CA PRO A 3 9.66 -0.16 -2.30
C PRO A 3 11.13 -0.02 -2.71
N PRO A 4 12.06 0.13 -1.74
CA PRO A 4 13.49 0.23 -2.03
C PRO A 4 14.04 -1.00 -2.76
N ILE A 5 13.38 -2.15 -2.59
CA ILE A 5 13.63 -3.40 -3.32
C ILE A 5 12.26 -3.92 -3.80
N PRO A 6 12.13 -4.33 -5.09
CA PRO A 6 10.89 -4.92 -5.58
C PRO A 6 10.42 -6.10 -4.70
N ALA A 7 9.14 -6.16 -4.38
CA ALA A 7 8.58 -7.19 -3.49
C ALA A 7 8.94 -8.62 -3.95
N ALA A 8 8.91 -8.87 -5.26
CA ALA A 8 9.30 -10.15 -5.83
C ALA A 8 10.79 -10.48 -5.57
N LEU A 9 11.68 -9.49 -5.75
CA LEU A 9 13.11 -9.69 -5.49
C LEU A 9 13.38 -9.96 -4.02
N PHE A 10 12.71 -9.22 -3.12
CA PHE A 10 12.80 -9.44 -1.68
C PHE A 10 12.36 -10.86 -1.29
N ALA A 11 11.23 -11.33 -1.82
CA ALA A 11 10.72 -12.67 -1.56
C ALA A 11 11.64 -13.77 -2.10
N VAL A 12 12.20 -13.57 -3.30
CA VAL A 12 13.19 -14.51 -3.89
C VAL A 12 14.46 -14.57 -3.06
N LEU A 13 14.98 -13.42 -2.62
CA LEU A 13 16.17 -13.38 -1.74
C LEU A 13 15.90 -14.07 -0.41
N LEU A 14 14.71 -13.86 0.18
CA LEU A 14 14.30 -14.54 1.39
C LEU A 14 14.23 -16.06 1.16
N PHE A 15 13.55 -16.51 0.10
CA PHE A 15 13.42 -17.91 -0.24
C PHE A 15 14.79 -18.61 -0.38
N LEU A 16 15.69 -18.02 -1.17
CA LEU A 16 17.03 -18.56 -1.38
C LEU A 16 17.87 -18.53 -0.10
N GLY A 17 17.80 -17.43 0.65
CA GLY A 17 18.47 -17.32 1.95
C GLY A 17 17.98 -18.37 2.95
N MET A 18 16.67 -18.61 3.00
CA MET A 18 16.08 -19.66 3.83
C MET A 18 16.58 -21.06 3.44
N LEU A 19 16.66 -21.38 2.15
CA LEU A 19 17.21 -22.66 1.69
C LEU A 19 18.67 -22.85 2.11
N ILE A 20 19.49 -21.80 1.95
CA ILE A 20 20.91 -21.83 2.33
C ILE A 20 21.06 -22.02 3.83
N LEU A 21 20.31 -21.27 4.65
CA LEU A 21 20.40 -21.36 6.10
C LEU A 21 19.83 -22.67 6.65
N LEU A 22 18.80 -23.21 6.02
CA LEU A 22 18.25 -24.52 6.36
C LEU A 22 19.30 -25.63 6.13
N GLU A 23 19.99 -25.61 4.99
CA GLU A 23 21.08 -26.59 4.73
C GLU A 23 22.26 -26.34 5.68
N THR A 24 22.60 -25.09 5.98
CA THR A 24 23.65 -24.75 6.96
C THR A 24 23.29 -25.25 8.33
N GLY A 25 22.06 -25.02 8.80
CA GLY A 25 21.55 -25.53 10.07
C GLY A 25 21.62 -27.05 10.16
N ARG A 26 21.22 -27.75 9.08
CA ARG A 26 21.30 -29.19 8.98
C ARG A 26 22.75 -29.69 9.13
N ARG A 27 23.70 -29.09 8.45
CA ARG A 27 25.11 -29.44 8.53
C ARG A 27 25.67 -29.23 9.95
N LEU A 28 25.30 -28.15 10.61
CA LEU A 28 25.64 -27.85 11.99
C LEU A 28 25.04 -28.89 12.94
N GLY A 29 23.78 -29.25 12.76
CA GLY A 29 23.09 -30.24 13.55
C GLY A 29 23.71 -31.62 13.42
N VAL A 30 24.10 -32.10 12.23
CA VAL A 30 24.79 -33.37 12.03
C VAL A 30 26.11 -33.43 12.82
N LYS A 31 26.86 -32.31 12.88
CA LYS A 31 28.15 -32.26 13.60
C LYS A 31 27.99 -32.20 15.12
N ARG A 32 26.93 -31.57 15.65
CA ARG A 32 26.78 -31.29 17.09
C ARG A 32 25.86 -32.27 17.81
N ARG A 33 24.81 -32.77 17.17
CA ARG A 33 23.76 -33.59 17.80
C ARG A 33 24.23 -34.90 18.40
N ALA A 34 25.32 -35.47 17.87
CA ALA A 34 25.92 -36.66 18.45
C ALA A 34 26.47 -36.44 19.87
N LYS A 35 26.64 -35.19 20.29
CA LYS A 35 27.19 -34.79 21.60
C LYS A 35 26.12 -34.23 22.55
N GLU A 36 24.89 -34.04 22.10
CA GLU A 36 23.81 -33.44 22.90
C GLU A 36 23.07 -34.49 23.72
N SER A 37 22.83 -34.20 25.00
CA SER A 37 21.98 -35.00 25.88
C SER A 37 20.48 -34.80 25.56
N GLU A 38 19.63 -35.73 26.01
CA GLU A 38 18.17 -35.62 25.84
C GLU A 38 17.59 -34.37 26.52
N GLY A 39 18.11 -33.99 27.70
CA GLY A 39 17.68 -32.77 28.40
C GLY A 39 18.01 -31.50 27.65
N GLU A 40 19.19 -31.42 27.02
CA GLU A 40 19.58 -30.28 26.18
C GLU A 40 18.66 -30.13 24.93
N ARG A 41 18.30 -31.27 24.31
CA ARG A 41 17.35 -31.28 23.17
C ARG A 41 15.97 -30.77 23.53
N GLY A 42 15.50 -31.06 24.75
CA GLY A 42 14.22 -30.57 25.26
C GLY A 42 14.22 -29.05 25.46
N SER A 43 15.29 -28.52 26.09
CA SER A 43 15.41 -27.07 26.31
C SER A 43 15.58 -26.28 25.02
N LEU A 44 16.34 -26.76 24.07
CA LEU A 44 16.47 -26.14 22.73
C LEU A 44 15.15 -26.11 21.98
N GLY A 45 14.35 -27.19 22.06
CA GLY A 45 13.02 -27.24 21.45
C GLY A 45 12.06 -26.16 21.99
N THR A 46 12.15 -25.81 23.26
CA THR A 46 11.36 -24.74 23.87
C THR A 46 11.77 -23.38 23.33
N ILE A 47 13.06 -23.09 23.20
CA ILE A 47 13.58 -21.84 22.64
C ILE A 47 13.18 -21.72 21.16
N GLU A 48 13.33 -22.78 20.39
CA GLU A 48 12.91 -22.84 18.99
C GLU A 48 11.42 -22.52 18.86
N GLY A 49 10.57 -23.14 19.69
CA GLY A 49 9.14 -22.88 19.72
C GLY A 49 8.81 -21.41 19.98
N ALA A 50 9.51 -20.76 20.91
CA ALA A 50 9.35 -19.35 21.20
C ALA A 50 9.74 -18.45 20.01
N VAL A 51 10.83 -18.78 19.30
CA VAL A 51 11.26 -18.02 18.09
C VAL A 51 10.25 -18.18 16.97
N PHE A 52 9.71 -19.40 16.74
CA PHE A 52 8.66 -19.61 15.73
C PHE A 52 7.37 -18.88 16.08
N ALA A 53 6.97 -18.88 17.35
CA ALA A 53 5.79 -18.15 17.80
C ALA A 53 5.96 -16.64 17.58
N LEU A 54 7.15 -16.08 17.91
CA LEU A 54 7.46 -14.68 17.65
C LEU A 54 7.44 -14.36 16.16
N PHE A 55 8.01 -15.21 15.32
CA PHE A 55 7.99 -15.05 13.86
C PHE A 55 6.56 -15.04 13.32
N GLY A 56 5.74 -16.02 13.72
CA GLY A 56 4.33 -16.09 13.32
C GLY A 56 3.53 -14.87 13.77
N LEU A 57 3.76 -14.39 14.98
CA LEU A 57 3.13 -13.18 15.52
C LEU A 57 3.55 -11.93 14.71
N MET A 58 4.83 -11.77 14.41
CA MET A 58 5.34 -10.67 13.59
C MET A 58 4.75 -10.70 12.17
N MET A 59 4.64 -11.89 11.56
CA MET A 59 3.97 -12.04 10.26
C MET A 59 2.49 -11.63 10.32
N ALA A 60 1.77 -12.05 11.36
CA ALA A 60 0.36 -11.73 11.54
C ALA A 60 0.15 -10.21 11.69
N PHE A 61 0.96 -9.53 12.51
CA PHE A 61 0.87 -8.08 12.69
C PHE A 61 1.27 -7.30 11.44
N THR A 62 2.31 -7.72 10.73
CA THR A 62 2.72 -7.04 9.49
C THR A 62 1.67 -7.20 8.40
N PHE A 63 1.08 -8.39 8.26
CA PHE A 63 -0.01 -8.65 7.32
C PHE A 63 -1.27 -7.82 7.68
N SER A 64 -1.69 -7.85 8.94
CA SER A 64 -2.85 -7.09 9.41
C SER A 64 -2.67 -5.58 9.20
N GLY A 65 -1.49 -5.06 9.54
CA GLY A 65 -1.18 -3.65 9.32
C GLY A 65 -1.15 -3.25 7.85
N ALA A 66 -0.61 -4.11 6.97
CA ALA A 66 -0.63 -3.87 5.53
C ALA A 66 -2.06 -3.89 4.97
N ALA A 67 -2.89 -4.85 5.40
CA ALA A 67 -4.29 -4.96 4.99
C ALA A 67 -5.13 -3.75 5.45
N LEU A 68 -4.91 -3.26 6.68
CA LEU A 68 -5.57 -2.05 7.19
C LEU A 68 -5.22 -0.83 6.33
N ARG A 69 -3.93 -0.57 6.08
CA ARG A 69 -3.49 0.55 5.24
C ARG A 69 -4.00 0.45 3.79
N PHE A 70 -4.08 -0.75 3.25
CA PHE A 70 -4.69 -0.98 1.94
C PHE A 70 -6.16 -0.58 1.91
N ASN A 71 -6.93 -0.98 2.93
CA ASN A 71 -8.33 -0.58 3.06
C ASN A 71 -8.48 0.92 3.25
N GLU A 72 -7.64 1.55 4.08
CA GLU A 72 -7.63 3.02 4.24
C GLU A 72 -7.38 3.72 2.91
N LYS A 73 -6.40 3.27 2.12
CA LYS A 73 -6.14 3.81 0.77
C LYS A 73 -7.35 3.68 -0.15
N ARG A 74 -8.10 2.56 -0.07
CA ARG A 74 -9.35 2.37 -0.84
C ARG A 74 -10.45 3.33 -0.40
N MET A 75 -10.63 3.52 0.91
CA MET A 75 -11.62 4.44 1.45
C MET A 75 -11.35 5.88 1.03
N LEU A 76 -10.08 6.32 1.07
CA LEU A 76 -9.69 7.66 0.63
C LEU A 76 -10.00 7.92 -0.86
N ILE A 77 -9.95 6.89 -1.71
CA ILE A 77 -10.38 7.03 -3.11
C ILE A 77 -11.89 7.33 -3.19
N ALA A 78 -12.70 6.57 -2.45
CA ALA A 78 -14.15 6.78 -2.43
C ALA A 78 -14.52 8.16 -1.86
N GLU A 79 -13.83 8.62 -0.82
CA GLU A 79 -14.03 9.94 -0.25
C GLU A 79 -13.63 11.07 -1.21
N GLU A 80 -12.50 10.94 -1.93
CA GLU A 80 -12.10 11.90 -2.96
C GLU A 80 -13.17 12.01 -4.05
N VAL A 81 -13.68 10.88 -4.52
CA VAL A 81 -14.78 10.82 -5.50
C VAL A 81 -16.01 11.57 -4.98
N ASN A 82 -16.46 11.28 -3.77
CA ASN A 82 -17.63 11.92 -3.16
C ASN A 82 -17.46 13.42 -2.99
N THR A 83 -16.26 13.88 -2.60
CA THR A 83 -16.00 15.33 -2.43
C THR A 83 -15.99 16.06 -3.77
N ILE A 84 -15.44 15.44 -4.83
CA ILE A 84 -15.46 15.98 -6.20
C ILE A 84 -16.90 16.08 -6.70
N GLU A 85 -17.71 15.01 -6.58
CA GLU A 85 -19.12 15.02 -6.99
C GLU A 85 -19.92 16.09 -6.26
N THR A 86 -19.74 16.19 -4.95
CA THR A 86 -20.43 17.18 -4.13
C THR A 86 -20.08 18.60 -4.54
N ALA A 87 -18.79 18.89 -4.78
CA ALA A 87 -18.36 20.21 -5.23
C ALA A 87 -18.88 20.52 -6.63
N TYR A 88 -18.82 19.56 -7.56
CA TYR A 88 -19.33 19.70 -8.92
C TYR A 88 -20.85 19.97 -8.95
N LEU A 89 -21.66 19.22 -8.20
CA LEU A 89 -23.10 19.44 -8.09
C LEU A 89 -23.45 20.83 -7.57
N ARG A 90 -22.63 21.38 -6.66
CA ARG A 90 -22.85 22.72 -6.11
C ARG A 90 -22.51 23.86 -7.06
N LEU A 91 -21.93 23.57 -8.23
CA LEU A 91 -21.75 24.56 -9.28
C LEU A 91 -23.09 25.12 -9.81
N HIS A 92 -24.20 24.39 -9.66
CA HIS A 92 -25.53 24.90 -10.01
C HIS A 92 -26.01 26.04 -9.11
N LEU A 93 -25.30 26.32 -8.01
CA LEU A 93 -25.64 27.46 -7.13
C LEU A 93 -25.07 28.80 -7.61
N VAL A 94 -24.10 28.78 -8.52
CA VAL A 94 -23.58 30.03 -9.12
C VAL A 94 -24.30 30.37 -10.39
N ALA A 95 -24.17 31.62 -10.80
CA ALA A 95 -24.81 32.16 -11.99
C ALA A 95 -24.59 31.29 -13.23
N GLN A 96 -25.63 31.06 -14.04
CA GLN A 96 -25.62 30.09 -15.13
C GLN A 96 -24.56 30.39 -16.19
N GLU A 97 -24.24 31.66 -16.42
CA GLU A 97 -23.26 32.10 -17.41
C GLU A 97 -21.81 31.65 -17.08
N VAL A 98 -21.49 31.41 -15.81
CA VAL A 98 -20.13 31.01 -15.38
C VAL A 98 -19.99 29.50 -15.14
N GLN A 99 -21.10 28.76 -15.07
CA GLN A 99 -21.09 27.33 -14.84
C GLN A 99 -20.27 26.54 -15.88
N PRO A 100 -20.38 26.78 -17.21
CA PRO A 100 -19.66 26.02 -18.22
C PRO A 100 -18.12 26.10 -18.05
N ALA A 101 -17.61 27.29 -17.71
CA ALA A 101 -16.19 27.49 -17.48
C ALA A 101 -15.69 26.71 -16.25
N LEU A 102 -16.43 26.76 -15.14
CA LEU A 102 -16.10 25.99 -13.93
C LEU A 102 -16.23 24.50 -14.18
N GLN A 103 -17.26 24.04 -14.87
CA GLN A 103 -17.43 22.63 -15.22
C GLN A 103 -16.26 22.11 -16.07
N GLU A 104 -15.73 22.90 -16.99
CA GLU A 104 -14.57 22.53 -17.79
C GLU A 104 -13.30 22.42 -16.94
N LEU A 105 -13.09 23.35 -16.02
CA LEU A 105 -11.96 23.26 -15.06
C LEU A 105 -12.07 22.00 -14.19
N PHE A 106 -13.26 21.62 -13.74
CA PHE A 106 -13.48 20.38 -13.02
C PHE A 106 -13.16 19.15 -13.86
N ARG A 107 -13.56 19.10 -15.14
CA ARG A 107 -13.23 18.01 -16.05
C ARG A 107 -11.71 17.86 -16.19
N GLN A 108 -11.01 18.96 -16.42
CA GLN A 108 -9.54 18.98 -16.51
C GLN A 108 -8.86 18.55 -15.21
N TYR A 109 -9.43 18.97 -14.07
CA TYR A 109 -8.94 18.56 -12.75
C TYR A 109 -9.07 17.04 -12.56
N VAL A 110 -10.22 16.45 -12.83
CA VAL A 110 -10.42 14.99 -12.69
C VAL A 110 -9.53 14.22 -13.66
N ASP A 111 -9.37 14.70 -14.90
CA ASP A 111 -8.46 14.11 -15.88
C ASP A 111 -7.01 14.14 -15.38
N SER A 112 -6.55 15.24 -14.79
CA SER A 112 -5.21 15.35 -14.19
C SER A 112 -5.04 14.42 -12.97
N ARG A 113 -6.09 14.27 -12.15
CA ARG A 113 -6.07 13.30 -11.04
C ARG A 113 -5.96 11.87 -11.53
N LEU A 114 -6.69 11.48 -12.56
CA LEU A 114 -6.60 10.15 -13.19
C LEU A 114 -5.20 9.91 -13.76
N GLU A 115 -4.64 10.86 -14.50
CA GLU A 115 -3.30 10.73 -15.07
C GLU A 115 -2.21 10.64 -13.99
N THR A 116 -2.33 11.35 -12.87
CA THR A 116 -1.40 11.22 -11.74
C THR A 116 -1.24 9.76 -11.31
N TYR A 117 -2.35 9.02 -11.22
CA TYR A 117 -2.32 7.62 -10.78
C TYR A 117 -1.95 6.64 -11.90
N ARG A 118 -2.29 6.95 -13.16
CA ARG A 118 -1.91 6.13 -14.32
C ARG A 118 -0.41 6.17 -14.62
N ARG A 119 0.25 7.30 -14.30
CA ARG A 119 1.70 7.46 -14.50
C ARG A 119 2.54 6.66 -13.51
N LEU A 120 1.99 6.26 -12.36
CA LEU A 120 2.73 5.42 -11.42
C LEU A 120 3.09 4.06 -12.07
N PRO A 121 4.32 3.57 -11.89
CA PRO A 121 5.33 3.98 -10.91
C PRO A 121 6.32 5.10 -11.36
N ASP A 122 6.14 5.74 -12.53
CA ASP A 122 6.96 6.89 -12.94
C ASP A 122 6.65 8.09 -12.02
N MET A 123 7.50 8.27 -11.02
CA MET A 123 7.31 9.31 -10.00
C MET A 123 7.41 10.73 -10.57
N GLN A 124 8.30 10.95 -11.54
CA GLN A 124 8.50 12.27 -12.13
C GLN A 124 7.27 12.67 -12.97
N ALA A 125 6.77 11.77 -13.79
CA ALA A 125 5.56 12.02 -14.58
C ALA A 125 4.33 12.21 -13.68
N ALA A 126 4.18 11.41 -12.62
CA ALA A 126 3.09 11.55 -11.66
C ALA A 126 3.15 12.89 -10.89
N GLU A 127 4.34 13.37 -10.53
CA GLU A 127 4.54 14.65 -9.87
C GLU A 127 4.16 15.84 -10.77
N MET A 128 4.48 15.78 -12.06
CA MET A 128 4.07 16.80 -13.03
C MET A 128 2.55 16.91 -13.10
N GLU A 129 1.83 15.79 -13.19
CA GLU A 129 0.36 15.78 -13.21
C GLU A 129 -0.23 16.23 -11.86
N MET A 130 0.39 15.90 -10.76
CA MET A 130 -0.03 16.38 -9.44
C MET A 130 0.13 17.89 -9.29
N ASN A 131 1.19 18.46 -9.84
CA ASN A 131 1.39 19.91 -9.85
C ASN A 131 0.38 20.61 -10.77
N LYS A 132 -0.01 19.99 -11.88
CA LYS A 132 -1.11 20.44 -12.74
C LYS A 132 -2.43 20.42 -11.98
N SER A 133 -2.72 19.33 -11.26
CA SER A 133 -3.93 19.25 -10.42
C SER A 133 -4.02 20.39 -9.41
N LYS A 134 -2.91 20.74 -8.75
CA LYS A 134 -2.85 21.86 -7.79
C LYS A 134 -3.17 23.20 -8.44
N LYS A 135 -2.61 23.48 -9.62
CA LYS A 135 -2.92 24.71 -10.36
C LYS A 135 -4.40 24.78 -10.73
N LEU A 136 -4.98 23.66 -11.18
CA LEU A 136 -6.41 23.60 -11.48
C LEU A 136 -7.28 23.82 -10.23
N GLN A 137 -6.86 23.34 -9.06
CA GLN A 137 -7.54 23.65 -7.80
C GLN A 137 -7.53 25.13 -7.48
N GLU A 138 -6.39 25.82 -7.67
CA GLU A 138 -6.25 27.26 -7.48
C GLU A 138 -7.13 28.06 -8.45
N GLU A 139 -7.19 27.66 -9.72
CA GLU A 139 -8.04 28.25 -10.74
C GLU A 139 -9.54 28.06 -10.42
N ILE A 140 -9.95 26.82 -10.09
CA ILE A 140 -11.32 26.50 -9.66
C ILE A 140 -11.71 27.36 -8.45
N TRP A 141 -10.84 27.45 -7.44
CA TRP A 141 -11.10 28.24 -6.25
C TRP A 141 -11.31 29.71 -6.59
N THR A 142 -10.39 30.31 -7.37
CA THR A 142 -10.45 31.71 -7.75
C THR A 142 -11.72 32.03 -8.54
N HIS A 143 -12.06 31.21 -9.54
CA HIS A 143 -13.27 31.37 -10.33
C HIS A 143 -14.56 31.17 -9.51
N ALA A 144 -14.54 30.18 -8.60
CA ALA A 144 -15.70 29.92 -7.73
C ALA A 144 -15.96 31.09 -6.75
N VAL A 145 -14.91 31.64 -6.12
CA VAL A 145 -15.05 32.81 -5.25
C VAL A 145 -15.66 33.97 -6.01
N ALA A 146 -15.15 34.30 -7.21
CA ALA A 146 -15.72 35.35 -8.06
C ALA A 146 -17.18 35.05 -8.43
N ALA A 147 -17.47 33.81 -8.83
CA ALA A 147 -18.81 33.39 -9.23
C ALA A 147 -19.83 33.51 -8.09
N THR A 148 -19.46 33.22 -6.85
CA THR A 148 -20.38 33.35 -5.69
C THR A 148 -20.78 34.79 -5.36
N GLN A 149 -20.05 35.79 -5.90
CA GLN A 149 -20.34 37.22 -5.70
C GLN A 149 -21.24 37.78 -6.79
N LEU A 150 -21.58 37.02 -7.82
CA LEU A 150 -22.45 37.50 -8.92
C LEU A 150 -23.90 37.65 -8.45
N PRO A 151 -24.61 38.69 -8.93
CA PRO A 151 -26.00 38.97 -8.52
C PRO A 151 -26.98 37.82 -8.81
N ASN A 152 -26.72 37.04 -9.86
CA ASN A 152 -27.56 35.92 -10.31
C ASN A 152 -27.19 34.58 -9.65
N SER A 153 -26.23 34.58 -8.72
CA SER A 153 -25.87 33.39 -7.91
C SER A 153 -26.84 33.26 -6.72
N HIS A 154 -27.04 32.00 -6.30
CA HIS A 154 -27.85 31.71 -5.10
C HIS A 154 -27.25 32.43 -3.88
N PRO A 155 -28.06 33.03 -2.97
CA PRO A 155 -27.56 33.77 -1.82
C PRO A 155 -26.64 32.96 -0.90
N ASP A 156 -26.82 31.63 -0.86
CA ASP A 156 -25.99 30.73 -0.06
C ASP A 156 -24.89 30.02 -0.86
N ALA A 157 -24.67 30.44 -2.13
CA ALA A 157 -23.65 29.80 -2.98
C ALA A 157 -22.27 29.77 -2.30
N GLY A 158 -21.83 30.89 -1.73
CA GLY A 158 -20.55 30.97 -1.03
C GLY A 158 -20.47 30.05 0.18
N LYS A 159 -21.54 29.94 0.97
CA LYS A 159 -21.60 29.09 2.17
C LYS A 159 -21.62 27.59 1.86
N LEU A 160 -22.10 27.21 0.69
CA LEU A 160 -22.26 25.81 0.31
C LEU A 160 -21.13 25.35 -0.63
N LEU A 161 -20.77 26.12 -1.65
CA LEU A 161 -19.77 25.73 -2.66
C LEU A 161 -18.35 25.82 -2.09
N LEU A 162 -17.96 26.91 -1.43
CA LEU A 162 -16.58 27.08 -0.99
C LEU A 162 -16.13 26.03 0.03
N PRO A 163 -16.93 25.65 1.05
CA PRO A 163 -16.58 24.53 1.91
C PRO A 163 -16.48 23.19 1.18
N ALA A 164 -17.29 22.95 0.14
CA ALA A 164 -17.19 21.73 -0.64
C ALA A 164 -15.90 21.69 -1.47
N LEU A 165 -15.49 22.81 -2.05
CA LEU A 165 -14.20 22.94 -2.74
C LEU A 165 -13.03 22.74 -1.78
N ASN A 166 -13.10 23.31 -0.58
CA ASN A 166 -12.07 23.11 0.44
C ASN A 166 -11.93 21.63 0.80
N ASN A 167 -13.06 20.95 1.05
CA ASN A 167 -13.04 19.50 1.35
C ASN A 167 -12.47 18.68 0.19
N MET A 168 -12.77 19.04 -1.06
CA MET A 168 -12.21 18.40 -2.25
C MET A 168 -10.66 18.55 -2.31
N ILE A 169 -10.16 19.75 -2.03
CA ILE A 169 -8.73 20.08 -2.02
C ILE A 169 -8.03 19.34 -0.89
N ASP A 170 -8.59 19.35 0.32
CA ASP A 170 -8.06 18.68 1.48
C ASP A 170 -8.00 17.15 1.28
N MET A 171 -9.06 16.59 0.69
CA MET A 171 -9.12 15.15 0.41
C MET A 171 -8.07 14.73 -0.62
N ALA A 172 -7.85 15.51 -1.68
CA ALA A 172 -6.78 15.25 -2.64
C ALA A 172 -5.40 15.26 -1.98
N THR A 173 -5.17 16.17 -1.03
CA THR A 173 -3.94 16.25 -0.23
C THR A 173 -3.80 15.04 0.68
N THR A 174 -4.85 14.69 1.43
CA THR A 174 -4.88 13.53 2.33
C THR A 174 -4.58 12.23 1.59
N ARG A 175 -5.23 12.02 0.44
CA ARG A 175 -4.96 10.84 -0.40
C ARG A 175 -3.52 10.80 -0.90
N THR A 176 -2.96 11.94 -1.30
CA THR A 176 -1.57 12.02 -1.75
C THR A 176 -0.58 11.70 -0.62
N MET A 177 -0.83 12.23 0.58
CA MET A 177 0.00 11.93 1.76
C MET A 177 -0.09 10.45 2.16
N SER A 178 -1.26 9.82 2.06
CA SER A 178 -1.45 8.40 2.40
C SER A 178 -0.58 7.46 1.56
N LEU A 179 -0.17 7.86 0.35
CA LEU A 179 0.75 7.09 -0.49
C LEU A 179 2.19 7.08 0.05
N GLN A 180 2.53 7.98 0.96
CA GLN A 180 3.86 8.08 1.57
C GLN A 180 3.93 7.38 2.93
N VAL A 181 2.78 7.00 3.50
CA VAL A 181 2.71 6.34 4.80
C VAL A 181 3.02 4.85 4.62
N HIS A 182 4.20 4.46 5.08
CA HIS A 182 4.66 3.07 5.10
C HIS A 182 5.30 2.74 6.46
N PRO A 183 5.29 1.47 6.87
CA PRO A 183 6.00 1.04 8.07
C PRO A 183 7.51 1.31 7.93
N PRO A 184 8.20 1.57 9.05
CA PRO A 184 9.65 1.67 9.06
C PRO A 184 10.30 0.42 8.46
N GLY A 185 11.32 0.59 7.61
CA GLY A 185 12.01 -0.51 6.94
C GLY A 185 12.61 -1.55 7.89
N VAL A 186 12.88 -1.16 9.15
CA VAL A 186 13.37 -2.07 10.20
C VAL A 186 12.41 -3.23 10.47
N ILE A 187 11.09 -3.02 10.29
CA ILE A 187 10.07 -4.09 10.48
C ILE A 187 10.27 -5.19 9.44
N TYR A 188 10.50 -4.83 8.19
CA TYR A 188 10.76 -5.79 7.11
C TYR A 188 12.12 -6.46 7.28
N ALA A 189 13.15 -5.72 7.72
CA ALA A 189 14.46 -6.29 8.03
C ALA A 189 14.36 -7.32 9.16
N LEU A 190 13.62 -7.01 10.22
CA LEU A 190 13.38 -7.94 11.33
C LEU A 190 12.64 -9.21 10.86
N LEU A 191 11.58 -9.03 10.05
CA LEU A 191 10.83 -10.16 9.48
C LEU A 191 11.74 -11.05 8.62
N PHE A 192 12.61 -10.46 7.80
CA PHE A 192 13.58 -11.17 6.98
C PHE A 192 14.57 -11.95 7.85
N CYS A 193 15.16 -11.31 8.85
CA CYS A 193 16.11 -11.95 9.76
C CYS A 193 15.46 -13.11 10.55
N LEU A 194 14.24 -12.91 11.07
CA LEU A 194 13.52 -13.97 11.77
C LEU A 194 13.22 -15.17 10.85
N GLY A 195 12.83 -14.94 9.61
CA GLY A 195 12.62 -16.00 8.63
C GLY A 195 13.90 -16.82 8.38
N LEU A 196 15.04 -16.13 8.26
CA LEU A 196 16.35 -16.77 8.12
C LEU A 196 16.75 -17.57 9.38
N ILE A 197 16.54 -17.01 10.57
CA ILE A 197 16.82 -17.68 11.84
C ILE A 197 15.93 -18.93 11.98
N CYS A 198 14.64 -18.82 11.73
CA CYS A 198 13.72 -19.95 11.74
C CYS A 198 14.17 -21.07 10.80
N SER A 199 14.63 -20.71 9.60
CA SER A 199 15.14 -21.71 8.64
C SER A 199 16.40 -22.42 9.13
N LEU A 200 17.32 -21.68 9.77
CA LEU A 200 18.51 -22.27 10.39
C LEU A 200 18.11 -23.28 11.47
N LEU A 201 17.17 -22.93 12.35
CA LEU A 201 16.69 -23.79 13.43
C LEU A 201 15.96 -25.04 12.90
N VAL A 202 15.08 -24.86 11.89
CA VAL A 202 14.43 -25.99 11.20
C VAL A 202 15.47 -26.94 10.63
N GLY A 203 16.46 -26.40 9.93
CA GLY A 203 17.55 -27.18 9.37
C GLY A 203 18.32 -27.97 10.44
N TYR A 204 18.67 -27.32 11.55
CA TYR A 204 19.33 -27.94 12.67
C TYR A 204 18.53 -29.13 13.26
N ARG A 205 17.23 -28.94 13.40
CA ARG A 205 16.32 -29.97 13.90
C ARG A 205 16.16 -31.15 12.94
N MET A 206 16.19 -30.92 11.64
CA MET A 206 16.09 -31.94 10.60
C MET A 206 17.36 -32.84 10.51
N ALA A 207 18.44 -32.48 11.19
CA ALA A 207 19.68 -33.26 11.20
C ALA A 207 19.55 -34.66 11.86
N SER A 208 18.45 -34.93 12.57
CA SER A 208 18.16 -36.22 13.17
C SER A 208 17.55 -37.26 12.21
N GLY A 209 17.05 -36.81 11.05
CA GLY A 209 16.43 -37.69 10.05
C GLY A 209 17.46 -38.36 9.14
N GLN A 210 17.25 -39.64 8.81
CA GLN A 210 18.10 -40.37 7.85
C GLN A 210 17.92 -39.91 6.41
N SER A 211 16.76 -39.32 6.06
CA SER A 211 16.42 -38.85 4.71
C SER A 211 16.04 -37.35 4.68
N ARG A 212 16.35 -36.71 3.56
CA ARG A 212 15.93 -35.33 3.31
C ARG A 212 14.47 -35.31 2.84
N SER A 213 13.61 -34.66 3.60
CA SER A 213 12.24 -34.41 3.14
C SER A 213 12.18 -33.09 2.37
N TRP A 214 12.54 -33.14 1.08
CA TRP A 214 12.50 -31.98 0.19
C TRP A 214 11.12 -31.32 0.12
N LEU A 215 10.06 -32.11 0.23
CA LEU A 215 8.70 -31.57 0.24
C LEU A 215 8.48 -30.58 1.38
N HIS A 216 8.86 -30.95 2.62
CA HIS A 216 8.70 -30.08 3.78
C HIS A 216 9.60 -28.85 3.72
N ILE A 217 10.81 -28.99 3.21
CA ILE A 217 11.76 -27.89 3.02
C ILE A 217 11.18 -26.86 2.06
N LEU A 218 10.79 -27.30 0.87
CA LEU A 218 10.27 -26.43 -0.16
C LEU A 218 8.91 -25.83 0.24
N ALA A 219 8.03 -26.61 0.86
CA ALA A 219 6.75 -26.10 1.34
C ALA A 219 6.93 -25.00 2.38
N PHE A 220 7.76 -25.22 3.40
CA PHE A 220 8.03 -24.23 4.45
C PHE A 220 8.62 -22.93 3.88
N THR A 221 9.66 -23.04 3.07
CA THR A 221 10.35 -21.87 2.51
C THR A 221 9.48 -21.13 1.49
N ALA A 222 8.75 -21.85 0.63
CA ALA A 222 7.86 -21.26 -0.36
C ALA A 222 6.66 -20.56 0.29
N VAL A 223 5.98 -21.20 1.24
CA VAL A 223 4.83 -20.58 1.94
C VAL A 223 5.27 -19.32 2.67
N THR A 224 6.40 -19.36 3.38
CA THR A 224 6.94 -18.18 4.07
C THR A 224 7.24 -17.04 3.09
N ALA A 225 7.94 -17.35 1.99
CA ALA A 225 8.29 -16.34 0.98
C ALA A 225 7.03 -15.76 0.29
N ILE A 226 6.01 -16.58 0.01
CA ILE A 226 4.74 -16.13 -0.56
C ILE A 226 3.99 -15.20 0.41
N ILE A 227 3.93 -15.53 1.70
CA ILE A 227 3.27 -14.66 2.68
C ILE A 227 3.98 -13.31 2.76
N VAL A 228 5.32 -13.31 2.85
CA VAL A 228 6.11 -12.07 2.89
C VAL A 228 5.94 -11.28 1.60
N TYR A 229 5.94 -11.94 0.43
CA TYR A 229 5.61 -11.31 -0.85
C TYR A 229 4.25 -10.64 -0.80
N THR A 230 3.21 -11.35 -0.34
CA THR A 230 1.84 -10.83 -0.26
C THR A 230 1.74 -9.61 0.66
N VAL A 231 2.44 -9.61 1.80
CA VAL A 231 2.51 -8.45 2.71
C VAL A 231 3.08 -7.22 2.01
N LEU A 232 4.20 -7.40 1.29
CA LEU A 232 4.84 -6.31 0.54
C LEU A 232 4.00 -5.85 -0.65
N ASP A 233 3.33 -6.77 -1.34
CA ASP A 233 2.49 -6.46 -2.50
C ASP A 233 1.25 -5.65 -2.10
N ILE A 234 0.60 -6.00 -0.98
CA ILE A 234 -0.51 -5.24 -0.39
C ILE A 234 -0.05 -3.86 0.07
N GLU A 235 1.14 -3.74 0.64
CA GLU A 235 1.67 -2.45 1.11
C GLU A 235 1.94 -1.46 -0.04
N TYR A 236 2.37 -1.96 -1.20
CA TYR A 236 2.69 -1.16 -2.39
C TYR A 236 1.76 -1.49 -3.57
N PRO A 237 0.45 -1.20 -3.49
CA PRO A 237 -0.59 -1.75 -4.36
C PRO A 237 -0.60 -1.20 -5.79
N ARG A 238 0.50 -0.60 -6.24
CA ARG A 238 0.68 -0.11 -7.63
C ARG A 238 1.90 -0.69 -8.34
N THR A 239 2.66 -1.54 -7.65
CA THR A 239 3.92 -2.09 -8.19
C THR A 239 3.88 -3.60 -8.39
N GLY A 240 2.85 -4.29 -7.86
CA GLY A 240 2.73 -5.74 -7.87
C GLY A 240 1.46 -6.27 -8.52
N LEU A 241 1.02 -7.44 -8.04
CA LEU A 241 -0.19 -8.13 -8.52
C LEU A 241 -1.47 -7.52 -7.93
N ILE A 242 -1.41 -7.07 -6.68
CA ILE A 242 -2.57 -6.47 -5.99
C ILE A 242 -2.61 -4.99 -6.32
N ARG A 243 -3.71 -4.55 -6.99
CA ARG A 243 -3.82 -3.18 -7.50
C ARG A 243 -5.10 -2.49 -7.04
N LEU A 244 -5.07 -1.15 -7.01
CA LEU A 244 -6.20 -0.28 -6.69
C LEU A 244 -7.03 0.13 -7.92
N GLU A 245 -7.02 -0.65 -9.00
CA GLU A 245 -7.68 -0.33 -10.28
C GLU A 245 -9.21 -0.10 -10.13
N SER A 246 -9.85 -0.84 -9.21
CA SER A 246 -11.27 -0.64 -8.91
C SER A 246 -11.58 0.76 -8.35
N GLY A 247 -10.63 1.37 -7.66
CA GLY A 247 -10.76 2.72 -7.14
C GLY A 247 -10.63 3.78 -8.24
N ASP A 248 -9.67 3.60 -9.14
CA ASP A 248 -9.48 4.52 -10.27
C ASP A 248 -10.71 4.49 -11.23
N ALA A 249 -11.40 3.34 -11.34
CA ALA A 249 -12.66 3.22 -12.07
C ALA A 249 -13.79 4.10 -11.51
N MET A 250 -13.77 4.42 -10.20
CA MET A 250 -14.74 5.35 -9.61
C MET A 250 -14.51 6.78 -10.11
N LEU A 251 -13.26 7.25 -10.16
CA LEU A 251 -12.94 8.57 -10.74
C LEU A 251 -13.31 8.66 -12.23
N VAL A 252 -13.12 7.57 -13.00
CA VAL A 252 -13.56 7.51 -14.40
C VAL A 252 -15.07 7.72 -14.51
N LYS A 253 -15.87 7.03 -13.68
CA LYS A 253 -17.33 7.19 -13.67
C LYS A 253 -17.75 8.62 -13.34
N VAL A 254 -17.10 9.25 -12.35
CA VAL A 254 -17.36 10.66 -12.03
C VAL A 254 -17.03 11.55 -13.21
N ARG A 255 -15.91 11.34 -13.87
CA ARG A 255 -15.52 12.09 -15.07
C ARG A 255 -16.54 11.94 -16.20
N GLU A 256 -17.07 10.73 -16.42
CA GLU A 256 -18.11 10.46 -17.42
C GLU A 256 -19.46 11.10 -17.09
N SER A 257 -19.77 11.28 -15.80
CA SER A 257 -21.00 11.95 -15.36
C SER A 257 -20.96 13.49 -15.53
N MET A 258 -19.78 14.07 -15.66
CA MET A 258 -19.56 15.51 -15.89
C MET A 258 -19.79 15.87 -17.37
N LYS A 259 -21.03 15.79 -17.80
CA LYS A 259 -21.43 16.13 -19.19
C LYS A 259 -21.55 17.61 -19.38
#